data_64402602e97dffe0b675875e365742f7
#
_entry.id   64402602e97dffe0b675875e365742f7
#
_cell.length_a   1.000
_cell.length_b   1.000
_cell.length_c   1.000
_cell.angle_alpha   90.00
_cell.angle_beta   90.00
_cell.angle_gamma   90.00
#
_symmetry.space_group_name_H-M   'P 1'
#
loop_
_entity.id
_entity.type
_entity.pdbx_description
1 polymer ?
#
loop_
_entity_poly.entity_id
_entity_poly.type
_entity_poly.pdbx_seq_one_letter_code
_entity_poly.pdbx_strand_id
1 'polypeptide(L)'
;MKTPPHAADSDKPQTRLRRALAPIFEDKITLFCAVFIVAAALLCALSPLVSPYGYDAQNLALGASAPSLAHPFGTDILGRDMLARTLYGGRVSFAVGILATFVASVIGVAYGTVSGMCGGKTDSLMMRIVDIAYSLPFTIFVILLTVAFGRSIWLIFAAIGAVEWLTMARIVRACTLEIKSKAYVEAAAALGESPRGIVFRHILPNAAPAIFVCAALTVPSVMLLESFLSFLGLGVQAPLPSWGALIKDGAEYMEDAPWLLVFPAVFFSLTLFSLNRIGEAFSGSRGE
;
A
#
# COMPACT_ATOMS: atom_id res chain seq x y z
N MET A 1 17.79 -13.96 -50.61
CA MET A 1 17.67 -14.46 -49.24
C MET A 1 18.03 -13.29 -48.31
N LYS A 2 17.05 -12.52 -47.80
CA LYS A 2 17.27 -11.36 -46.94
C LYS A 2 17.15 -11.86 -45.49
N THR A 3 18.22 -11.73 -44.71
CA THR A 3 18.26 -11.97 -43.27
C THR A 3 17.28 -11.04 -42.57
N PRO A 4 16.46 -11.53 -41.61
CA PRO A 4 15.59 -10.65 -40.83
C PRO A 4 16.43 -9.77 -39.88
N PRO A 5 16.04 -8.52 -39.65
CA PRO A 5 16.79 -7.62 -38.79
C PRO A 5 16.65 -7.97 -37.30
N HIS A 6 17.76 -8.20 -36.71
CA HIS A 6 18.18 -8.12 -35.32
C HIS A 6 17.14 -7.95 -34.20
N ALA A 7 17.04 -9.03 -33.42
CA ALA A 7 16.48 -9.08 -32.06
C ALA A 7 17.40 -8.45 -30.97
N ALA A 8 18.33 -7.57 -31.35
CA ALA A 8 19.39 -7.07 -30.44
C ALA A 8 19.07 -5.75 -29.69
N ASP A 9 17.93 -5.07 -30.00
CA ASP A 9 17.62 -3.77 -29.40
C ASP A 9 16.62 -3.84 -28.23
N SER A 10 16.12 -5.05 -27.92
CA SER A 10 15.14 -5.27 -26.83
C SER A 10 15.75 -5.36 -25.43
N ASP A 11 17.07 -5.36 -25.29
CA ASP A 11 17.77 -5.69 -24.04
C ASP A 11 18.40 -4.49 -23.31
N LYS A 12 18.19 -3.27 -23.84
CA LYS A 12 18.67 -2.06 -23.15
C LYS A 12 17.80 -1.76 -21.94
N PRO A 13 18.38 -1.51 -20.74
CA PRO A 13 17.62 -1.23 -19.51
C PRO A 13 16.63 -0.06 -19.67
N GLN A 14 16.94 0.91 -20.55
CA GLN A 14 16.05 2.04 -20.87
C GLN A 14 14.77 1.60 -21.61
N THR A 15 14.82 0.56 -22.44
CA THR A 15 13.65 0.01 -23.14
C THR A 15 12.75 -0.77 -22.20
N ARG A 16 13.32 -1.48 -21.24
CA ARG A 16 12.55 -2.20 -20.20
C ARG A 16 11.81 -1.25 -19.26
N LEU A 17 12.48 -0.18 -18.78
CA LEU A 17 11.86 0.84 -17.94
C LEU A 17 10.74 1.59 -18.68
N ARG A 18 10.97 1.95 -19.95
CA ARG A 18 9.97 2.62 -20.78
C ARG A 18 8.74 1.76 -21.01
N ARG A 19 8.91 0.44 -21.25
CA ARG A 19 7.79 -0.51 -21.35
C ARG A 19 7.06 -0.69 -20.03
N ALA A 20 7.79 -0.74 -18.90
CA ALA A 20 7.18 -0.85 -17.59
C ALA A 20 6.35 0.39 -17.21
N LEU A 21 6.73 1.58 -17.67
CA LEU A 21 6.03 2.82 -17.38
C LEU A 21 5.00 3.20 -18.47
N ALA A 22 4.98 2.51 -19.61
CA ALA A 22 4.05 2.79 -20.70
C ALA A 22 2.58 2.91 -20.26
N PRO A 23 2.04 2.02 -19.40
CA PRO A 23 0.65 2.10 -18.95
C PRO A 23 0.29 3.43 -18.26
N ILE A 24 1.27 4.10 -17.66
CA ILE A 24 1.04 5.40 -16.98
C ILE A 24 0.86 6.52 -18.03
N PHE A 25 1.55 6.43 -19.18
CA PHE A 25 1.54 7.49 -20.19
C PHE A 25 0.45 7.30 -21.25
N GLU A 26 -0.15 6.12 -21.35
CA GLU A 26 -1.20 5.81 -22.33
C GLU A 26 -2.55 6.41 -21.97
N ASP A 27 -2.82 6.57 -20.66
CA ASP A 27 -4.07 7.15 -20.16
C ASP A 27 -3.82 8.44 -19.39
N LYS A 28 -4.49 9.53 -19.81
CA LYS A 28 -4.38 10.86 -19.17
C LYS A 28 -4.80 10.84 -17.70
N ILE A 29 -5.78 10.00 -17.33
CA ILE A 29 -6.25 9.88 -15.96
C ILE A 29 -5.16 9.22 -15.10
N THR A 30 -4.55 8.15 -15.59
CA THR A 30 -3.47 7.45 -14.91
C THR A 30 -2.23 8.35 -14.76
N LEU A 31 -1.91 9.15 -15.77
CA LEU A 31 -0.83 10.14 -15.69
C LEU A 31 -1.13 11.22 -14.63
N PHE A 32 -2.36 11.75 -14.62
CA PHE A 32 -2.79 12.69 -13.58
C PHE A 32 -2.65 12.08 -12.18
N CYS A 33 -3.12 10.84 -12.00
CA CYS A 33 -3.00 10.11 -10.73
C CYS A 33 -1.54 9.93 -10.31
N ALA A 34 -0.65 9.58 -11.25
CA ALA A 34 0.77 9.42 -10.96
C ALA A 34 1.42 10.75 -10.52
N VAL A 35 1.13 11.84 -11.22
CA VAL A 35 1.60 13.18 -10.85
C VAL A 35 1.05 13.61 -9.49
N PHE A 36 -0.25 13.37 -9.23
CA PHE A 36 -0.87 13.67 -7.95
C PHE A 36 -0.21 12.90 -6.80
N ILE A 37 0.01 11.59 -6.94
CA ILE A 37 0.65 10.77 -5.88
C ILE A 37 2.07 11.26 -5.59
N VAL A 38 2.87 11.55 -6.62
CA VAL A 38 4.22 12.08 -6.44
C VAL A 38 4.18 13.43 -5.73
N ALA A 39 3.30 14.33 -6.17
CA ALA A 39 3.13 15.65 -5.54
C ALA A 39 2.66 15.54 -4.09
N ALA A 40 1.63 14.72 -3.81
CA ALA A 40 1.11 14.48 -2.47
C ALA A 40 2.17 13.86 -1.55
N ALA A 41 2.90 12.85 -2.02
CA ALA A 41 3.98 12.23 -1.24
C ALA A 41 5.11 13.22 -0.92
N LEU A 42 5.50 14.05 -1.90
CA LEU A 42 6.51 15.11 -1.69
C LEU A 42 6.02 16.18 -0.71
N LEU A 43 4.78 16.67 -0.85
CA LEU A 43 4.19 17.64 0.07
C LEU A 43 4.11 17.08 1.50
N CYS A 44 3.69 15.82 1.64
CA CYS A 44 3.66 15.16 2.94
C CYS A 44 5.06 14.97 3.52
N ALA A 45 6.04 14.52 2.73
CA ALA A 45 7.42 14.33 3.17
C ALA A 45 8.07 15.65 3.59
N LEU A 46 7.79 16.73 2.86
CA LEU A 46 8.33 18.06 3.08
C LEU A 46 7.39 18.93 3.96
N SER A 47 6.42 18.35 4.64
CA SER A 47 5.44 19.09 5.45
C SER A 47 6.04 20.11 6.41
N PRO A 48 7.21 19.90 7.07
CA PRO A 48 7.83 20.92 7.92
C PRO A 48 8.36 22.15 7.16
N LEU A 49 8.54 22.04 5.83
CA LEU A 49 8.98 23.15 4.98
C LEU A 49 7.79 23.86 4.31
N VAL A 50 6.66 23.18 4.16
CA VAL A 50 5.45 23.69 3.51
C VAL A 50 4.61 24.53 4.46
N SER A 51 4.45 24.07 5.71
CA SER A 51 3.74 24.83 6.73
C SER A 51 4.70 25.41 7.75
N PRO A 52 4.58 26.70 8.08
CA PRO A 52 5.36 27.32 9.15
C PRO A 52 4.94 26.84 10.54
N TYR A 53 3.80 26.14 10.66
CA TYR A 53 3.24 25.66 11.91
C TYR A 53 3.58 24.19 12.15
N GLY A 54 3.88 23.83 13.40
CA GLY A 54 3.97 22.43 13.83
C GLY A 54 2.58 21.76 13.80
N TYR A 55 2.52 20.48 13.45
CA TYR A 55 1.26 19.72 13.44
C TYR A 55 0.60 19.61 14.85
N ASP A 56 1.37 19.80 15.91
CA ASP A 56 0.98 19.72 17.31
C ASP A 56 0.94 21.10 18.01
N ALA A 57 1.38 22.16 17.31
CA ALA A 57 1.38 23.49 17.84
C ALA A 57 -0.06 24.00 18.10
N GLN A 58 -0.39 24.28 19.36
CA GLN A 58 -1.73 24.68 19.79
C GLN A 58 -1.84 26.19 19.98
N ASN A 59 -2.98 26.75 19.61
CA ASN A 59 -3.36 28.12 19.92
C ASN A 59 -4.83 28.19 20.37
N LEU A 60 -5.06 27.94 21.66
CA LEU A 60 -6.41 27.87 22.21
C LEU A 60 -7.21 29.16 22.08
N ALA A 61 -6.54 30.32 21.97
CA ALA A 61 -7.22 31.60 21.76
C ALA A 61 -7.83 31.69 20.34
N LEU A 62 -7.27 30.99 19.38
CA LEU A 62 -7.76 30.94 18.00
C LEU A 62 -8.94 29.97 17.84
N GLY A 63 -8.90 28.84 18.55
CA GLY A 63 -9.92 27.79 18.45
C GLY A 63 -10.13 27.29 17.03
N ALA A 64 -11.31 26.74 16.72
CA ALA A 64 -11.69 26.32 15.37
C ALA A 64 -12.02 27.56 14.51
N SER A 65 -11.09 27.93 13.65
CA SER A 65 -11.24 29.06 12.74
C SER A 65 -11.28 28.61 11.29
N ALA A 66 -12.16 29.22 10.50
CA ALA A 66 -12.34 28.93 9.08
C ALA A 66 -11.05 29.18 8.26
N PRO A 67 -10.93 28.58 7.06
CA PRO A 67 -9.80 28.79 6.17
C PRO A 67 -9.49 30.29 5.94
N SER A 68 -8.22 30.63 6.03
CA SER A 68 -7.69 32.00 5.88
C SER A 68 -6.32 31.98 5.20
N LEU A 69 -5.77 33.15 4.86
CA LEU A 69 -4.41 33.22 4.28
C LEU A 69 -3.33 32.73 5.24
N ALA A 70 -3.52 32.90 6.56
CA ALA A 70 -2.60 32.39 7.58
C ALA A 70 -2.77 30.87 7.79
N HIS A 71 -3.99 30.38 7.70
CA HIS A 71 -4.35 28.96 7.88
C HIS A 71 -5.19 28.50 6.68
N PRO A 72 -4.55 28.06 5.55
CA PRO A 72 -5.26 27.75 4.31
C PRO A 72 -6.34 26.68 4.44
N PHE A 73 -6.21 25.73 5.37
CA PHE A 73 -7.20 24.70 5.66
C PHE A 73 -7.97 24.97 6.97
N GLY A 74 -7.83 26.20 7.52
CA GLY A 74 -8.38 26.54 8.83
C GLY A 74 -7.61 25.91 9.99
N THR A 75 -8.20 26.00 11.18
CA THR A 75 -7.66 25.42 12.43
C THR A 75 -8.67 24.51 13.08
N ASP A 76 -8.21 23.60 13.94
CA ASP A 76 -9.05 22.72 14.73
C ASP A 76 -9.47 23.36 16.07
N ILE A 77 -10.21 22.61 16.89
CA ILE A 77 -10.73 23.06 18.19
C ILE A 77 -9.63 23.49 19.18
N LEU A 78 -8.40 22.99 19.01
CA LEU A 78 -7.24 23.36 19.80
C LEU A 78 -6.41 24.48 19.12
N GLY A 79 -6.92 25.05 18.01
CA GLY A 79 -6.23 26.07 17.24
C GLY A 79 -5.01 25.55 16.49
N ARG A 80 -4.92 24.24 16.22
CA ARG A 80 -3.82 23.65 15.44
C ARG A 80 -4.08 23.81 13.95
N ASP A 81 -3.04 24.10 13.18
CA ASP A 81 -3.15 24.31 11.72
C ASP A 81 -3.52 23.01 10.97
N MET A 82 -4.63 23.05 10.25
CA MET A 82 -5.16 21.89 9.54
C MET A 82 -4.36 21.50 8.30
N LEU A 83 -3.66 22.46 7.65
CA LEU A 83 -2.75 22.15 6.55
C LEU A 83 -1.56 21.33 7.06
N ALA A 84 -0.89 21.79 8.13
CA ALA A 84 0.21 21.07 8.75
C ALA A 84 -0.22 19.66 9.19
N ARG A 85 -1.38 19.54 9.83
CA ARG A 85 -1.94 18.26 10.30
C ARG A 85 -2.29 17.33 9.15
N THR A 86 -2.89 17.84 8.06
CA THR A 86 -3.26 17.04 6.88
C THR A 86 -2.02 16.51 6.17
N LEU A 87 -1.00 17.34 5.98
CA LEU A 87 0.25 16.92 5.34
C LEU A 87 1.04 15.93 6.22
N TYR A 88 1.17 16.21 7.51
CA TYR A 88 1.85 15.29 8.42
C TYR A 88 1.09 13.98 8.60
N GLY A 89 -0.24 14.04 8.68
CA GLY A 89 -1.11 12.85 8.71
C GLY A 89 -0.94 11.99 7.47
N GLY A 90 -0.83 12.63 6.30
CA GLY A 90 -0.50 11.93 5.06
C GLY A 90 0.87 11.23 5.12
N ARG A 91 1.88 11.86 5.70
CA ARG A 91 3.19 11.22 5.92
C ARG A 91 3.07 9.94 6.75
N VAL A 92 2.28 9.97 7.81
CA VAL A 92 2.03 8.79 8.65
C VAL A 92 1.26 7.72 7.87
N SER A 93 0.16 8.08 7.20
CA SER A 93 -0.66 7.12 6.44
C SER A 93 0.10 6.49 5.27
N PHE A 94 0.93 7.24 4.53
CA PHE A 94 1.83 6.69 3.50
C PHE A 94 2.87 5.74 4.10
N ALA A 95 3.49 6.13 5.23
CA ALA A 95 4.48 5.28 5.89
C ALA A 95 3.86 3.95 6.33
N VAL A 96 2.67 3.98 6.93
CA VAL A 96 1.92 2.76 7.29
C VAL A 96 1.63 1.92 6.05
N GLY A 97 1.05 2.54 5.00
CA GLY A 97 0.71 1.86 3.76
C GLY A 97 1.90 1.12 3.13
N ILE A 98 3.03 1.81 2.99
CA ILE A 98 4.23 1.26 2.33
C ILE A 98 4.90 0.20 3.21
N LEU A 99 5.14 0.49 4.50
CA LEU A 99 5.86 -0.43 5.38
C LEU A 99 5.08 -1.72 5.64
N ALA A 100 3.77 -1.63 5.90
CA ALA A 100 2.96 -2.82 6.12
C ALA A 100 2.84 -3.67 4.83
N THR A 101 2.70 -3.02 3.65
CA THR A 101 2.72 -3.72 2.36
C THR A 101 4.07 -4.40 2.11
N PHE A 102 5.19 -3.75 2.45
CA PHE A 102 6.51 -4.36 2.31
C PHE A 102 6.63 -5.63 3.18
N VAL A 103 6.26 -5.56 4.46
CA VAL A 103 6.27 -6.72 5.37
C VAL A 103 5.35 -7.83 4.86
N ALA A 104 4.11 -7.48 4.48
CA ALA A 104 3.15 -8.43 3.92
C ALA A 104 3.69 -9.10 2.64
N SER A 105 4.36 -8.33 1.78
CA SER A 105 4.98 -8.87 0.55
C SER A 105 6.11 -9.83 0.86
N VAL A 106 7.01 -9.50 1.77
CA VAL A 106 8.13 -10.39 2.16
C VAL A 106 7.61 -11.72 2.70
N ILE A 107 6.67 -11.67 3.64
CA ILE A 107 6.07 -12.88 4.24
C ILE A 107 5.28 -13.67 3.19
N GLY A 108 4.40 -12.99 2.44
CA GLY A 108 3.52 -13.63 1.46
C GLY A 108 4.29 -14.25 0.30
N VAL A 109 5.33 -13.59 -0.21
CA VAL A 109 6.20 -14.14 -1.26
C VAL A 109 6.93 -15.38 -0.76
N ALA A 110 7.54 -15.34 0.43
CA ALA A 110 8.21 -16.49 0.99
C ALA A 110 7.25 -17.67 1.21
N TYR A 111 6.11 -17.40 1.86
CA TYR A 111 5.11 -18.44 2.17
C TYR A 111 4.48 -19.03 0.90
N GLY A 112 4.03 -18.19 -0.03
CA GLY A 112 3.40 -18.63 -1.29
C GLY A 112 4.37 -19.42 -2.18
N THR A 113 5.63 -18.99 -2.26
CA THR A 113 6.67 -19.72 -3.02
C THR A 113 6.94 -21.08 -2.41
N VAL A 114 7.11 -21.19 -1.08
CA VAL A 114 7.34 -22.47 -0.39
C VAL A 114 6.14 -23.39 -0.60
N SER A 115 4.92 -22.91 -0.42
CA SER A 115 3.68 -23.66 -0.64
C SER A 115 3.60 -24.23 -2.07
N GLY A 116 3.77 -23.38 -3.09
CA GLY A 116 3.72 -23.78 -4.50
C GLY A 116 4.86 -24.74 -4.89
N MET A 117 6.05 -24.56 -4.32
CA MET A 117 7.19 -25.46 -4.60
C MET A 117 7.02 -26.84 -4.00
N CYS A 118 6.61 -26.93 -2.75
CA CYS A 118 6.42 -28.20 -2.04
C CYS A 118 5.27 -29.00 -2.65
N GLY A 119 4.13 -28.36 -2.94
CA GLY A 119 2.95 -29.05 -3.49
C GLY A 119 2.32 -30.06 -2.53
N GLY A 120 1.35 -30.85 -3.02
CA GLY A 120 0.77 -31.99 -2.33
C GLY A 120 0.17 -31.65 -0.95
N LYS A 121 0.45 -32.50 0.05
CA LYS A 121 -0.09 -32.34 1.42
C LYS A 121 0.45 -31.11 2.14
N THR A 122 1.71 -30.72 1.89
CA THR A 122 2.33 -29.54 2.50
C THR A 122 1.64 -28.27 2.01
N ASP A 123 1.43 -28.14 0.72
CA ASP A 123 0.69 -27.03 0.11
C ASP A 123 -0.73 -26.95 0.67
N SER A 124 -1.45 -28.09 0.72
CA SER A 124 -2.79 -28.15 1.28
C SER A 124 -2.85 -27.70 2.74
N LEU A 125 -1.87 -28.10 3.56
CA LEU A 125 -1.81 -27.69 4.97
C LEU A 125 -1.51 -26.21 5.10
N MET A 126 -0.54 -25.70 4.35
CA MET A 126 -0.18 -24.28 4.36
C MET A 126 -1.37 -23.42 3.93
N MET A 127 -2.09 -23.77 2.86
CA MET A 127 -3.27 -23.03 2.44
C MET A 127 -4.44 -23.14 3.42
N ARG A 128 -4.58 -24.27 4.12
CA ARG A 128 -5.59 -24.39 5.19
C ARG A 128 -5.33 -23.39 6.33
N ILE A 129 -4.07 -23.15 6.69
CA ILE A 129 -3.71 -22.13 7.69
C ILE A 129 -4.11 -20.73 7.18
N VAL A 130 -3.83 -20.43 5.91
CA VAL A 130 -4.24 -19.17 5.26
C VAL A 130 -5.76 -19.02 5.27
N ASP A 131 -6.51 -20.10 4.97
CA ASP A 131 -7.98 -20.05 4.92
C ASP A 131 -8.59 -19.84 6.31
N ILE A 132 -8.05 -20.50 7.34
CA ILE A 132 -8.48 -20.29 8.74
C ILE A 132 -8.19 -18.85 9.17
N ALA A 133 -6.99 -18.33 8.90
CA ALA A 133 -6.64 -16.96 9.24
C ALA A 133 -7.54 -15.94 8.53
N TYR A 134 -7.89 -16.21 7.27
CA TYR A 134 -8.77 -15.34 6.47
C TYR A 134 -10.24 -15.36 6.93
N SER A 135 -10.68 -16.44 7.63
CA SER A 135 -12.04 -16.56 8.15
C SER A 135 -12.27 -15.73 9.42
N LEU A 136 -11.19 -15.26 10.07
CA LEU A 136 -11.31 -14.43 11.26
C LEU A 136 -11.68 -12.98 10.87
N PRO A 137 -12.71 -12.38 11.48
CA PRO A 137 -13.03 -10.98 11.25
C PRO A 137 -11.86 -10.10 11.72
N PHE A 138 -11.21 -9.42 10.75
CA PHE A 138 -10.04 -8.58 11.00
C PHE A 138 -10.23 -7.59 12.17
N THR A 139 -11.39 -6.92 12.22
CA THR A 139 -11.71 -5.93 13.26
C THR A 139 -11.67 -6.56 14.66
N ILE A 140 -12.23 -7.77 14.81
CA ILE A 140 -12.23 -8.47 16.11
C ILE A 140 -10.80 -8.82 16.51
N PHE A 141 -9.98 -9.28 15.57
CA PHE A 141 -8.57 -9.59 15.82
C PHE A 141 -7.81 -8.36 16.31
N VAL A 142 -7.99 -7.19 15.67
CA VAL A 142 -7.34 -5.94 16.08
C VAL A 142 -7.82 -5.47 17.45
N ILE A 143 -9.13 -5.57 17.73
CA ILE A 143 -9.69 -5.23 19.04
C ILE A 143 -9.04 -6.08 20.13
N LEU A 144 -8.97 -7.40 19.95
CA LEU A 144 -8.35 -8.31 20.91
C LEU A 144 -6.87 -7.98 21.14
N LEU A 145 -6.12 -7.70 20.07
CA LEU A 145 -4.72 -7.27 20.19
C LEU A 145 -4.59 -5.95 20.97
N THR A 146 -5.46 -4.99 20.68
CA THR A 146 -5.43 -3.68 21.35
C THR A 146 -5.79 -3.78 22.82
N VAL A 147 -6.73 -4.66 23.19
CA VAL A 147 -7.09 -4.94 24.59
C VAL A 147 -5.94 -5.64 25.31
N ALA A 148 -5.27 -6.60 24.67
CA ALA A 148 -4.21 -7.40 25.29
C ALA A 148 -2.88 -6.64 25.44
N PHE A 149 -2.51 -5.80 24.46
CA PHE A 149 -1.18 -5.20 24.37
C PHE A 149 -1.18 -3.66 24.41
N GLY A 150 -2.36 -3.04 24.57
CA GLY A 150 -2.51 -1.58 24.56
C GLY A 150 -2.55 -0.99 23.15
N ARG A 151 -2.61 0.36 23.09
CA ARG A 151 -2.70 1.11 21.82
C ARG A 151 -1.31 1.58 21.40
N SER A 152 -0.80 1.05 20.30
CA SER A 152 0.52 1.40 19.77
C SER A 152 0.49 1.36 18.24
N ILE A 153 1.21 2.28 17.62
CA ILE A 153 1.38 2.29 16.17
C ILE A 153 2.03 0.99 15.67
N TRP A 154 2.94 0.42 16.44
CA TRP A 154 3.58 -0.87 16.11
C TRP A 154 2.60 -2.03 16.12
N LEU A 155 1.60 -1.98 17.01
CA LEU A 155 0.55 -2.98 17.06
C LEU A 155 -0.34 -2.91 15.81
N ILE A 156 -0.63 -1.71 15.32
CA ILE A 156 -1.38 -1.50 14.08
C ILE A 156 -0.61 -2.13 12.91
N PHE A 157 0.69 -1.87 12.80
CA PHE A 157 1.55 -2.49 11.79
C PHE A 157 1.51 -4.01 11.86
N ALA A 158 1.65 -4.57 13.06
CA ALA A 158 1.62 -6.01 13.27
C ALA A 158 0.25 -6.59 12.88
N ALA A 159 -0.85 -5.94 13.27
CA ALA A 159 -2.20 -6.40 12.99
C ALA A 159 -2.53 -6.36 11.48
N ILE A 160 -2.22 -5.26 10.80
CA ILE A 160 -2.42 -5.14 9.35
C ILE A 160 -1.51 -6.13 8.61
N GLY A 161 -0.24 -6.19 9.00
CA GLY A 161 0.72 -7.13 8.42
C GLY A 161 0.31 -8.59 8.59
N ALA A 162 -0.33 -8.95 9.72
CA ALA A 162 -0.82 -10.29 10.01
C ALA A 162 -1.99 -10.74 9.10
N VAL A 163 -2.58 -9.84 8.32
CA VAL A 163 -3.70 -10.16 7.42
C VAL A 163 -3.32 -9.97 5.96
N GLU A 164 -2.64 -8.89 5.62
CA GLU A 164 -2.37 -8.55 4.22
C GLU A 164 -1.42 -9.53 3.52
N TRP A 165 -0.53 -10.23 4.24
CA TRP A 165 0.33 -11.25 3.65
C TRP A 165 -0.44 -12.47 3.11
N LEU A 166 -1.66 -12.73 3.61
CA LEU A 166 -2.47 -13.88 3.21
C LEU A 166 -2.85 -13.82 1.72
N THR A 167 -3.27 -12.64 1.25
CA THR A 167 -3.59 -12.38 -0.16
C THR A 167 -2.36 -12.53 -1.05
N MET A 168 -1.24 -11.94 -0.64
CA MET A 168 0.03 -12.05 -1.36
C MET A 168 0.47 -13.52 -1.46
N ALA A 169 0.37 -14.29 -0.38
CA ALA A 169 0.72 -15.71 -0.36
C ALA A 169 -0.09 -16.54 -1.37
N ARG A 170 -1.40 -16.30 -1.48
CA ARG A 170 -2.26 -16.99 -2.45
C ARG A 170 -1.87 -16.67 -3.90
N ILE A 171 -1.62 -15.39 -4.20
CA ILE A 171 -1.24 -14.95 -5.55
C ILE A 171 0.12 -15.54 -5.93
N VAL A 172 1.11 -15.44 -5.04
CA VAL A 172 2.46 -15.95 -5.31
C VAL A 172 2.47 -17.47 -5.42
N ARG A 173 1.67 -18.18 -4.60
CA ARG A 173 1.48 -19.62 -4.77
C ARG A 173 0.93 -19.96 -6.15
N ALA A 174 -0.12 -19.28 -6.60
CA ALA A 174 -0.70 -19.51 -7.92
C ALA A 174 0.33 -19.30 -9.06
N CYS A 175 1.06 -18.18 -9.01
CA CYS A 175 2.15 -17.92 -9.95
C CYS A 175 3.26 -18.99 -9.87
N THR A 176 3.61 -19.44 -8.66
CA THR A 176 4.65 -20.47 -8.48
C THR A 176 4.24 -21.79 -9.14
N LEU A 177 2.99 -22.22 -8.93
CA LEU A 177 2.46 -23.45 -9.54
C LEU A 177 2.43 -23.36 -11.07
N GLU A 178 1.97 -22.22 -11.61
CA GLU A 178 1.95 -21.99 -13.05
C GLU A 178 3.35 -21.99 -13.65
N ILE A 179 4.29 -21.24 -13.06
CA ILE A 179 5.65 -21.13 -13.60
C ILE A 179 6.38 -22.46 -13.47
N LYS A 180 6.19 -23.19 -12.37
CA LYS A 180 6.80 -24.50 -12.14
C LYS A 180 6.44 -25.53 -13.20
N SER A 181 5.24 -25.45 -13.80
CA SER A 181 4.77 -26.35 -14.86
C SER A 181 5.23 -25.95 -16.28
N LYS A 182 6.03 -24.90 -16.42
CA LYS A 182 6.57 -24.51 -17.73
C LYS A 182 7.72 -25.42 -18.15
N ALA A 183 7.78 -25.81 -19.43
CA ALA A 183 8.76 -26.76 -19.97
C ALA A 183 10.23 -26.37 -19.68
N TYR A 184 10.55 -25.07 -19.67
CA TYR A 184 11.93 -24.63 -19.39
C TYR A 184 12.31 -24.84 -17.90
N VAL A 185 11.35 -24.81 -16.96
CA VAL A 185 11.60 -25.08 -15.54
C VAL A 185 11.75 -26.58 -15.33
N GLU A 186 10.93 -27.39 -15.97
CA GLU A 186 11.05 -28.85 -15.95
C GLU A 186 12.39 -29.30 -16.55
N ALA A 187 12.84 -28.71 -17.64
CA ALA A 187 14.14 -28.97 -18.25
C ALA A 187 15.29 -28.61 -17.29
N ALA A 188 15.23 -27.44 -16.62
CA ALA A 188 16.22 -27.05 -15.64
C ALA A 188 16.30 -28.03 -14.47
N ALA A 189 15.15 -28.51 -13.98
CA ALA A 189 15.08 -29.54 -12.93
C ALA A 189 15.69 -30.89 -13.41
N ALA A 190 15.40 -31.29 -14.65
CA ALA A 190 15.96 -32.51 -15.26
C ALA A 190 17.48 -32.44 -15.44
N LEU A 191 18.04 -31.25 -15.67
CA LEU A 191 19.49 -31.00 -15.73
C LEU A 191 20.14 -30.91 -14.36
N GLY A 192 19.39 -31.12 -13.27
CA GLY A 192 19.91 -31.18 -11.90
C GLY A 192 20.00 -29.83 -11.19
N GLU A 193 19.30 -28.79 -11.67
CA GLU A 193 19.27 -27.51 -10.95
C GLU A 193 18.59 -27.69 -9.58
N SER A 194 19.19 -27.12 -8.54
CA SER A 194 18.68 -27.22 -7.18
C SER A 194 17.33 -26.51 -7.01
N PRO A 195 16.45 -26.96 -6.09
CA PRO A 195 15.17 -26.28 -5.84
C PRO A 195 15.34 -24.79 -5.51
N ARG A 196 16.41 -24.41 -4.81
CA ARG A 196 16.74 -22.99 -4.54
C ARG A 196 17.10 -22.25 -5.83
N GLY A 197 17.90 -22.87 -6.71
CA GLY A 197 18.22 -22.32 -8.03
C GLY A 197 16.95 -22.05 -8.85
N ILE A 198 16.05 -23.03 -8.90
CA ILE A 198 14.76 -22.91 -9.60
C ILE A 198 13.95 -21.73 -9.03
N VAL A 199 13.87 -21.57 -7.72
CA VAL A 199 13.13 -20.46 -7.09
C VAL A 199 13.73 -19.11 -7.48
N PHE A 200 15.04 -18.92 -7.30
CA PHE A 200 15.65 -17.60 -7.45
C PHE A 200 15.96 -17.23 -8.92
N ARG A 201 16.17 -18.21 -9.82
CA ARG A 201 16.48 -17.96 -11.23
C ARG A 201 15.27 -18.01 -12.14
N HIS A 202 14.25 -18.82 -11.79
CA HIS A 202 13.12 -19.05 -12.70
C HIS A 202 11.80 -18.57 -12.11
N ILE A 203 11.47 -18.87 -10.84
CA ILE A 203 10.15 -18.56 -10.28
C ILE A 203 10.03 -17.10 -9.90
N LEU A 204 10.86 -16.60 -8.98
CA LEU A 204 10.74 -15.24 -8.46
C LEU A 204 10.89 -14.16 -9.55
N PRO A 205 11.85 -14.25 -10.50
CA PRO A 205 11.95 -13.24 -11.55
C PRO A 205 10.74 -13.20 -12.48
N ASN A 206 10.14 -14.36 -12.77
CA ASN A 206 8.94 -14.44 -13.61
C ASN A 206 7.66 -14.11 -12.87
N ALA A 207 7.60 -14.32 -11.54
CA ALA A 207 6.50 -13.90 -10.69
C ALA A 207 6.59 -12.40 -10.28
N ALA A 208 7.77 -11.79 -10.36
CA ALA A 208 8.01 -10.43 -9.90
C ALA A 208 7.00 -9.39 -10.42
N PRO A 209 6.60 -9.41 -11.71
CA PRO A 209 5.58 -8.50 -12.16
C PRO A 209 4.22 -8.69 -11.46
N ALA A 210 3.78 -9.94 -11.16
CA ALA A 210 2.54 -10.19 -10.44
C ALA A 210 2.63 -9.75 -8.98
N ILE A 211 3.78 -10.00 -8.35
CA ILE A 211 4.10 -9.55 -6.99
C ILE A 211 4.03 -8.02 -6.92
N PHE A 212 4.62 -7.32 -7.90
CA PHE A 212 4.61 -5.85 -7.93
C PHE A 212 3.19 -5.29 -8.04
N VAL A 213 2.35 -5.83 -8.94
CA VAL A 213 0.94 -5.39 -9.07
C VAL A 213 0.16 -5.66 -7.79
N CYS A 214 0.33 -6.85 -7.20
CA CYS A 214 -0.32 -7.17 -5.94
C CYS A 214 0.12 -6.18 -4.83
N ALA A 215 1.42 -5.91 -4.70
CA ALA A 215 1.92 -4.94 -3.73
C ALA A 215 1.37 -3.53 -3.97
N ALA A 216 1.32 -3.08 -5.24
CA ALA A 216 0.78 -1.77 -5.59
C ALA A 216 -0.70 -1.61 -5.19
N LEU A 217 -1.50 -2.66 -5.35
CA LEU A 217 -2.91 -2.68 -4.94
C LEU A 217 -3.10 -2.91 -3.43
N THR A 218 -2.10 -3.48 -2.75
CA THR A 218 -2.13 -3.67 -1.28
C THR A 218 -1.92 -2.35 -0.54
N VAL A 219 -1.11 -1.41 -1.07
CA VAL A 219 -0.88 -0.10 -0.41
C VAL A 219 -2.18 0.65 -0.11
N PRO A 220 -3.09 0.91 -1.08
CA PRO A 220 -4.35 1.59 -0.78
C PRO A 220 -5.25 0.78 0.15
N SER A 221 -5.26 -0.56 0.07
CA SER A 221 -6.00 -1.42 1.00
C SER A 221 -5.53 -1.26 2.43
N VAL A 222 -4.22 -1.28 2.65
CA VAL A 222 -3.60 -1.04 3.96
C VAL A 222 -3.93 0.35 4.51
N MET A 223 -3.84 1.39 3.65
CA MET A 223 -4.17 2.76 4.05
C MET A 223 -5.65 2.89 4.46
N LEU A 224 -6.54 2.21 3.74
CA LEU A 224 -7.97 2.15 4.07
C LEU A 224 -8.20 1.45 5.42
N LEU A 225 -7.54 0.31 5.66
CA LEU A 225 -7.62 -0.41 6.93
C LEU A 225 -7.08 0.41 8.10
N GLU A 226 -5.93 1.08 7.94
CA GLU A 226 -5.37 1.99 8.93
C GLU A 226 -6.36 3.10 9.27
N SER A 227 -6.91 3.74 8.24
CA SER A 227 -7.87 4.84 8.42
C SER A 227 -9.16 4.38 9.10
N PHE A 228 -9.64 3.18 8.76
CA PHE A 228 -10.80 2.58 9.43
C PHE A 228 -10.52 2.30 10.92
N LEU A 229 -9.33 1.74 11.25
CA LEU A 229 -8.93 1.53 12.64
C LEU A 229 -8.77 2.85 13.40
N SER A 230 -8.18 3.86 12.78
CA SER A 230 -8.03 5.19 13.34
C SER A 230 -9.39 5.86 13.58
N PHE A 231 -10.33 5.71 12.66
CA PHE A 231 -11.71 6.17 12.82
C PHE A 231 -12.41 5.51 14.01
N LEU A 232 -12.21 4.22 14.24
CA LEU A 232 -12.71 3.50 15.41
C LEU A 232 -11.98 3.85 16.73
N GLY A 233 -10.94 4.72 16.66
CA GLY A 233 -10.13 5.08 17.83
C GLY A 233 -9.11 4.01 18.23
N LEU A 234 -8.91 2.99 17.41
CA LEU A 234 -7.94 1.91 17.60
C LEU A 234 -6.62 2.18 16.86
N GLY A 235 -6.59 3.25 16.04
CA GLY A 235 -5.48 3.62 15.19
C GLY A 235 -4.40 4.45 15.88
N VAL A 236 -3.81 5.35 15.12
CA VAL A 236 -2.76 6.28 15.56
C VAL A 236 -3.31 7.19 16.66
N GLN A 237 -2.54 7.31 17.74
CA GLN A 237 -2.95 8.11 18.92
C GLN A 237 -2.37 9.52 18.88
N ALA A 238 -3.13 10.47 19.43
CA ALA A 238 -2.65 11.84 19.62
C ALA A 238 -1.29 11.86 20.38
N PRO A 239 -0.40 12.81 20.09
CA PRO A 239 -0.59 13.98 19.22
C PRO A 239 -0.40 13.69 17.71
N LEU A 240 0.07 12.49 17.32
CA LEU A 240 0.34 12.13 15.93
C LEU A 240 -0.97 12.11 15.13
N PRO A 241 -1.07 12.86 14.01
CA PRO A 241 -2.20 12.75 13.11
C PRO A 241 -2.00 11.60 12.12
N SER A 242 -3.10 10.98 11.69
CA SER A 242 -3.21 10.24 10.43
C SER A 242 -4.46 10.73 9.70
N TRP A 243 -4.60 10.46 8.40
CA TRP A 243 -5.81 10.89 7.68
C TRP A 243 -7.08 10.30 8.29
N GLY A 244 -7.04 9.03 8.70
CA GLY A 244 -8.19 8.41 9.37
C GLY A 244 -8.55 9.05 10.71
N ALA A 245 -7.55 9.41 11.53
CA ALA A 245 -7.78 10.12 12.78
C ALA A 245 -8.33 11.53 12.55
N LEU A 246 -7.80 12.26 11.54
CA LEU A 246 -8.30 13.59 11.19
C LEU A 246 -9.74 13.53 10.65
N ILE A 247 -10.08 12.52 9.85
CA ILE A 247 -11.45 12.31 9.34
C ILE A 247 -12.40 12.03 10.50
N LYS A 248 -11.97 11.22 11.48
CA LYS A 248 -12.76 10.97 12.69
C LYS A 248 -13.02 12.26 13.46
N ASP A 249 -11.95 13.00 13.80
CA ASP A 249 -12.06 14.26 14.51
C ASP A 249 -12.97 15.25 13.76
N GLY A 250 -12.78 15.35 12.42
CA GLY A 250 -13.59 16.21 11.58
C GLY A 250 -15.07 15.80 11.47
N ALA A 251 -15.38 14.51 11.58
CA ALA A 251 -16.77 14.02 11.58
C ALA A 251 -17.52 14.43 12.87
N GLU A 252 -16.82 14.53 14.00
CA GLU A 252 -17.41 14.96 15.26
C GLU A 252 -17.79 16.44 15.26
N TYR A 253 -17.12 17.28 14.44
CA TYR A 253 -17.33 18.74 14.37
C TYR A 253 -17.84 19.22 13.01
N MET A 254 -18.41 18.34 12.18
CA MET A 254 -18.72 18.68 10.79
C MET A 254 -19.82 19.74 10.64
N GLU A 255 -20.68 19.91 11.65
CA GLU A 255 -21.74 20.94 11.65
C GLU A 255 -21.16 22.34 11.91
N ASP A 256 -20.18 22.46 12.82
CA ASP A 256 -19.61 23.74 13.22
C ASP A 256 -18.36 24.09 12.40
N ALA A 257 -17.55 23.10 12.01
CA ALA A 257 -16.26 23.27 11.36
C ALA A 257 -16.03 22.24 10.22
N PRO A 258 -16.80 22.32 9.11
CA PRO A 258 -16.78 21.32 8.05
C PRO A 258 -15.41 21.16 7.38
N TRP A 259 -14.54 22.15 7.41
CA TRP A 259 -13.18 22.08 6.87
C TRP A 259 -12.32 21.03 7.55
N LEU A 260 -12.58 20.71 8.82
CA LEU A 260 -11.87 19.67 9.57
C LEU A 260 -12.03 18.28 8.93
N LEU A 261 -13.19 18.03 8.34
CA LEU A 261 -13.50 16.79 7.64
C LEU A 261 -13.09 16.86 6.17
N VAL A 262 -13.48 17.94 5.48
CA VAL A 262 -13.40 18.02 4.01
C VAL A 262 -11.98 17.91 3.50
N PHE A 263 -11.02 18.66 4.06
CA PHE A 263 -9.65 18.65 3.54
C PHE A 263 -8.95 17.29 3.70
N PRO A 264 -8.90 16.66 4.90
CA PRO A 264 -8.30 15.34 5.03
C PRO A 264 -9.02 14.27 4.19
N ALA A 265 -10.36 14.30 4.13
CA ALA A 265 -11.15 13.35 3.36
C ALA A 265 -10.89 13.45 1.85
N VAL A 266 -10.79 14.66 1.30
CA VAL A 266 -10.47 14.88 -0.11
C VAL A 266 -9.06 14.37 -0.43
N PHE A 267 -8.04 14.72 0.37
CA PHE A 267 -6.68 14.25 0.18
C PHE A 267 -6.60 12.72 0.25
N PHE A 268 -7.24 12.11 1.23
CA PHE A 268 -7.29 10.66 1.39
C PHE A 268 -7.98 9.98 0.21
N SER A 269 -9.18 10.44 -0.17
CA SER A 269 -9.96 9.84 -1.26
C SER A 269 -9.25 9.94 -2.60
N LEU A 270 -8.65 11.09 -2.91
CA LEU A 270 -7.85 11.28 -4.13
C LEU A 270 -6.61 10.38 -4.13
N THR A 271 -5.98 10.20 -2.97
CA THR A 271 -4.81 9.31 -2.83
C THR A 271 -5.20 7.87 -3.08
N LEU A 272 -6.28 7.38 -2.45
CA LEU A 272 -6.78 6.02 -2.66
C LEU A 272 -7.19 5.79 -4.13
N PHE A 273 -7.94 6.72 -4.71
CA PHE A 273 -8.33 6.65 -6.11
C PHE A 273 -7.12 6.57 -7.03
N SER A 274 -6.13 7.44 -6.80
CA SER A 274 -4.93 7.50 -7.64
C SER A 274 -4.07 6.24 -7.51
N LEU A 275 -3.87 5.71 -6.30
CA LEU A 275 -3.12 4.48 -6.08
C LEU A 275 -3.81 3.26 -6.72
N ASN A 276 -5.14 3.14 -6.58
CA ASN A 276 -5.91 2.07 -7.21
C ASN A 276 -5.81 2.16 -8.74
N ARG A 277 -6.00 3.36 -9.31
CA ARG A 277 -5.91 3.56 -10.77
C ARG A 277 -4.54 3.19 -11.35
N ILE A 278 -3.47 3.56 -10.64
CA ILE A 278 -2.11 3.18 -11.02
C ILE A 278 -1.94 1.65 -10.94
N GLY A 279 -2.39 1.01 -9.86
CA GLY A 279 -2.32 -0.44 -9.70
C GLY A 279 -3.08 -1.21 -10.79
N GLU A 280 -4.29 -0.75 -11.16
CA GLU A 280 -5.09 -1.31 -12.25
C GLU A 280 -4.41 -1.16 -13.61
N ALA A 281 -3.80 0.00 -13.91
CA ALA A 281 -3.09 0.23 -15.17
C ALA A 281 -1.94 -0.78 -15.36
N PHE A 282 -1.21 -1.09 -14.28
CA PHE A 282 -0.18 -2.15 -14.30
C PHE A 282 -0.76 -3.57 -14.40
N SER A 283 -1.99 -3.80 -13.97
CA SER A 283 -2.67 -5.09 -14.10
C SER A 283 -3.19 -5.32 -15.53
N GLY A 284 -3.80 -4.29 -16.14
CA GLY A 284 -4.41 -4.37 -17.50
C GLY A 284 -3.40 -4.58 -18.63
N SER A 285 -2.20 -4.04 -18.49
CA SER A 285 -1.14 -4.19 -19.50
C SER A 285 -0.62 -5.63 -19.71
N ARG A 286 -1.19 -6.62 -19.02
CA ARG A 286 -0.84 -8.05 -19.11
C ARG A 286 -1.86 -8.90 -19.85
N GLY A 287 -3.03 -8.34 -20.16
CA GLY A 287 -4.11 -9.05 -20.85
C GLY A 287 -4.02 -8.98 -22.39
N GLU A 288 -3.10 -8.17 -22.91
CA GLU A 288 -2.78 -8.06 -24.34
C GLU A 288 -1.35 -8.58 -24.60
#